data_6d2b4b1120fdbe7f0bf0cff0d4479edd
#
_entry.id   6d2b4b1120fdbe7f0bf0cff0d4479edd
#
_cell.length_a   1.000
_cell.length_b   1.000
_cell.length_c   1.000
_cell.angle_alpha   90.00
_cell.angle_beta   90.00
_cell.angle_gamma   90.00
#
_symmetry.space_group_name_H-M   'P 1'
#
loop_
_entity.id
_entity.type
_entity.pdbx_description
1 polymer ?
#
loop_
_entity_poly.entity_id
_entity_poly.type
_entity_poly.pdbx_seq_one_letter_code
_entity_poly.pdbx_strand_id
1 'polypeptide(L)'
;MLQLLQLIISGAAIGCIYALIALGFVLIYKATETVNFAQGDIMMIGGFVGLTAMTVAGLPFWMAFLITVVVMTLFGMGTERLVLRPLLGQPAFTVIMMTIGLGYLARGVVTMIPYWGTETHTLPVPWKDEVFWLGETGKGLVVSLEHVAIIIATVALVALLFAFFRYTKLGIAMQATSQNQLAAFYMGIPVRRVNMLIWGLSSAICGVAALLLAPITFVHANMGFVGLKAFPAAVVGGFGSLPGAIVGGLIIGVVEALSGFYLPEGFKDIAAYVVVLIMLMVKPNGLFGENLRKKV
;
A
#
# COMPACT_ATOMS: atom_id res chain seq x y z
N MET A 1 14.38 -27.42 -5.63
CA MET A 1 13.81 -26.57 -6.66
C MET A 1 12.37 -26.19 -6.39
N LEU A 2 11.46 -27.12 -6.12
CA LEU A 2 10.04 -26.84 -5.82
C LEU A 2 9.85 -25.89 -4.63
N GLN A 3 10.58 -26.09 -3.52
CA GLN A 3 10.50 -25.21 -2.35
C GLN A 3 10.91 -23.75 -2.67
N LEU A 4 11.96 -23.57 -3.46
CA LEU A 4 12.41 -22.23 -3.87
C LEU A 4 11.36 -21.53 -4.74
N LEU A 5 10.73 -22.27 -5.65
CA LEU A 5 9.64 -21.75 -6.48
C LEU A 5 8.43 -21.34 -5.64
N GLN A 6 8.08 -22.15 -4.65
CA GLN A 6 7.00 -21.86 -3.70
C GLN A 6 7.29 -20.60 -2.87
N LEU A 7 8.54 -20.44 -2.41
CA LEU A 7 8.98 -19.24 -1.69
C LEU A 7 8.92 -17.98 -2.57
N ILE A 8 9.29 -18.10 -3.85
CA ILE A 8 9.20 -16.98 -4.79
C ILE A 8 7.74 -16.58 -5.02
N ILE A 9 6.83 -17.55 -5.17
CA ILE A 9 5.40 -17.26 -5.38
C ILE A 9 4.80 -16.60 -4.14
N SER A 10 5.04 -17.14 -2.95
CA SER A 10 4.54 -16.53 -1.70
C SER A 10 5.17 -15.17 -1.45
N GLY A 11 6.47 -15.02 -1.70
CA GLY A 11 7.17 -13.75 -1.63
C GLY A 11 6.65 -12.72 -2.63
N ALA A 12 6.32 -13.14 -3.85
CA ALA A 12 5.71 -12.28 -4.85
C ALA A 12 4.30 -11.84 -4.43
N ALA A 13 3.49 -12.71 -3.83
CA ALA A 13 2.17 -12.35 -3.32
C ALA A 13 2.26 -11.29 -2.20
N ILE A 14 3.13 -11.48 -1.21
CA ILE A 14 3.40 -10.46 -0.18
C ILE A 14 3.98 -9.20 -0.82
N GLY A 15 4.88 -9.35 -1.78
CA GLY A 15 5.46 -8.24 -2.55
C GLY A 15 4.42 -7.43 -3.32
N CYS A 16 3.36 -8.06 -3.83
CA CYS A 16 2.21 -7.39 -4.43
C CYS A 16 1.48 -6.50 -3.41
N ILE A 17 1.29 -6.94 -2.17
CA ILE A 17 0.71 -6.11 -1.11
C ILE A 17 1.62 -4.91 -0.81
N TYR A 18 2.92 -5.14 -0.65
CA TYR A 18 3.88 -4.04 -0.46
C TYR A 18 3.87 -3.06 -1.63
N ALA A 19 3.73 -3.55 -2.86
CA ALA A 19 3.61 -2.73 -4.05
C ALA A 19 2.37 -1.84 -4.01
N LEU A 20 1.21 -2.35 -3.60
CA LEU A 20 -0.02 -1.55 -3.45
C LEU A 20 0.14 -0.45 -2.41
N ILE A 21 0.70 -0.77 -1.25
CA ILE A 21 0.94 0.23 -0.20
C ILE A 21 1.99 1.26 -0.66
N ALA A 22 3.06 0.80 -1.31
CA ALA A 22 4.11 1.64 -1.88
C ALA A 22 3.57 2.58 -2.97
N LEU A 23 2.64 2.11 -3.82
CA LEU A 23 1.91 2.96 -4.76
C LEU A 23 1.16 4.09 -4.03
N GLY A 24 0.52 3.79 -2.90
CA GLY A 24 -0.12 4.81 -2.06
C GLY A 24 0.87 5.85 -1.56
N PHE A 25 2.05 5.45 -1.07
CA PHE A 25 3.13 6.35 -0.68
C PHE A 25 3.58 7.24 -1.85
N VAL A 26 3.86 6.63 -3.00
CA VAL A 26 4.36 7.34 -4.19
C VAL A 26 3.32 8.33 -4.72
N LEU A 27 2.04 7.97 -4.73
CA LEU A 27 0.97 8.88 -5.16
C LEU A 27 0.92 10.14 -4.29
N ILE A 28 0.93 9.98 -2.97
CA ILE A 28 0.91 11.12 -2.04
C ILE A 28 2.19 11.93 -2.18
N TYR A 29 3.36 11.29 -2.21
CA TYR A 29 4.63 11.98 -2.35
C TYR A 29 4.71 12.81 -3.63
N LYS A 30 4.26 12.26 -4.76
CA LYS A 30 4.22 13.02 -6.03
C LYS A 30 3.31 14.24 -5.98
N ALA A 31 2.27 14.20 -5.16
CA ALA A 31 1.31 15.30 -5.04
C ALA A 31 1.73 16.38 -4.03
N THR A 32 2.40 15.97 -2.94
CA THR A 32 2.64 16.87 -1.80
C THR A 32 4.12 17.02 -1.44
N GLU A 33 5.01 16.29 -2.13
CA GLU A 33 6.44 16.18 -1.82
C GLU A 33 6.73 15.76 -0.36
N THR A 34 5.73 15.19 0.30
CA THR A 34 5.82 14.73 1.69
C THR A 34 5.45 13.26 1.80
N VAL A 35 6.09 12.57 2.75
CA VAL A 35 5.80 11.16 3.03
C VAL A 35 4.67 11.07 4.07
N ASN A 36 3.68 10.24 3.81
CA ASN A 36 2.59 9.95 4.74
C ASN A 36 2.92 8.72 5.60
N PHE A 37 3.43 8.91 6.81
CA PHE A 37 3.74 7.79 7.70
C PHE A 37 2.50 7.10 8.31
N ALA A 38 1.30 7.69 8.19
CA ALA A 38 0.05 7.03 8.55
C ALA A 38 -0.44 6.01 7.51
N GLN A 39 0.29 5.78 6.41
CA GLN A 39 -0.17 4.96 5.28
C GLN A 39 -0.55 3.54 5.70
N GLY A 40 0.25 2.92 6.58
CA GLY A 40 -0.05 1.60 7.13
C GLY A 40 -1.28 1.61 8.05
N ASP A 41 -1.45 2.65 8.84
CA ASP A 41 -2.62 2.78 9.72
C ASP A 41 -3.90 3.06 8.94
N ILE A 42 -3.80 3.78 7.81
CA ILE A 42 -4.90 3.92 6.85
C ILE A 42 -5.27 2.55 6.27
N MET A 43 -4.29 1.72 5.92
CA MET A 43 -4.53 0.34 5.49
C MET A 43 -5.25 -0.45 6.60
N MET A 44 -4.78 -0.39 7.83
CA MET A 44 -5.43 -1.03 9.00
C MET A 44 -6.90 -0.64 9.10
N ILE A 45 -7.24 0.65 9.03
CA ILE A 45 -8.64 1.12 9.04
C ILE A 45 -9.43 0.45 7.91
N GLY A 46 -8.86 0.35 6.71
CA GLY A 46 -9.49 -0.34 5.58
C GLY A 46 -9.83 -1.80 5.87
N GLY A 47 -8.94 -2.51 6.57
CA GLY A 47 -9.18 -3.88 7.03
C GLY A 47 -10.36 -3.98 7.99
N PHE A 48 -10.45 -3.08 8.97
CA PHE A 48 -11.56 -3.04 9.92
C PHE A 48 -12.89 -2.60 9.28
N VAL A 49 -12.87 -1.69 8.32
CA VAL A 49 -14.07 -1.32 7.54
C VAL A 49 -14.60 -2.54 6.79
N GLY A 50 -13.72 -3.29 6.10
CA GLY A 50 -14.10 -4.50 5.40
C GLY A 50 -14.61 -5.60 6.35
N LEU A 51 -13.93 -5.80 7.49
CA LEU A 51 -14.37 -6.71 8.54
C LEU A 51 -15.79 -6.37 9.00
N THR A 52 -16.05 -5.10 9.32
CA THR A 52 -17.36 -4.64 9.78
C THR A 52 -18.43 -4.87 8.72
N ALA A 53 -18.15 -4.58 7.47
CA ALA A 53 -19.09 -4.81 6.36
C ALA A 53 -19.45 -6.29 6.21
N MET A 54 -18.50 -7.21 6.42
CA MET A 54 -18.73 -8.64 6.26
C MET A 54 -19.32 -9.29 7.51
N THR A 55 -18.85 -8.92 8.70
CA THR A 55 -19.24 -9.61 9.95
C THR A 55 -20.44 -8.97 10.62
N VAL A 56 -20.52 -7.64 10.69
CA VAL A 56 -21.61 -6.92 11.37
C VAL A 56 -22.77 -6.68 10.41
N ALA A 57 -22.48 -6.21 9.17
CA ALA A 57 -23.54 -5.97 8.19
C ALA A 57 -23.91 -7.24 7.40
N GLY A 58 -23.19 -8.37 7.56
CA GLY A 58 -23.50 -9.64 6.90
C GLY A 58 -23.38 -9.60 5.37
N LEU A 59 -22.59 -8.69 4.81
CA LEU A 59 -22.50 -8.48 3.38
C LEU A 59 -21.52 -9.48 2.72
N PRO A 60 -21.81 -9.91 1.49
CA PRO A 60 -20.87 -10.73 0.73
C PRO A 60 -19.59 -9.95 0.41
N PHE A 61 -18.47 -10.66 0.24
CA PHE A 61 -17.14 -10.09 0.01
C PHE A 61 -17.13 -8.96 -1.03
N TRP A 62 -17.77 -9.14 -2.18
CA TRP A 62 -17.75 -8.14 -3.26
C TRP A 62 -18.45 -6.82 -2.88
N MET A 63 -19.52 -6.89 -2.10
CA MET A 63 -20.18 -5.68 -1.58
C MET A 63 -19.32 -5.01 -0.51
N ALA A 64 -18.75 -5.79 0.40
CA ALA A 64 -17.83 -5.29 1.42
C ALA A 64 -16.60 -4.63 0.77
N PHE A 65 -16.06 -5.22 -0.31
CA PHE A 65 -14.97 -4.65 -1.11
C PHE A 65 -15.34 -3.27 -1.67
N LEU A 66 -16.49 -3.14 -2.33
CA LEU A 66 -16.95 -1.85 -2.87
C LEU A 66 -17.17 -0.80 -1.78
N ILE A 67 -17.79 -1.19 -0.67
CA ILE A 67 -17.99 -0.31 0.48
C ILE A 67 -16.65 0.15 1.05
N THR A 68 -15.69 -0.77 1.21
CA THR A 68 -14.36 -0.41 1.70
C THR A 68 -13.67 0.58 0.77
N VAL A 69 -13.72 0.38 -0.54
CA VAL A 69 -13.14 1.32 -1.51
C VAL A 69 -13.78 2.70 -1.39
N VAL A 70 -15.12 2.78 -1.31
CA VAL A 70 -15.84 4.05 -1.20
C VAL A 70 -15.53 4.74 0.13
N VAL A 71 -15.64 4.03 1.24
CA VAL A 71 -15.40 4.57 2.60
C VAL A 71 -13.96 5.04 2.73
N MET A 72 -12.99 4.26 2.26
CA MET A 72 -11.58 4.63 2.32
C MET A 72 -11.25 5.80 1.39
N THR A 73 -11.90 5.90 0.23
CA THR A 73 -11.78 7.09 -0.63
C THR A 73 -12.25 8.34 0.12
N LEU A 74 -13.43 8.30 0.72
CA LEU A 74 -13.98 9.43 1.47
C LEU A 74 -13.12 9.75 2.70
N PHE A 75 -12.63 8.74 3.41
CA PHE A 75 -11.71 8.89 4.54
C PHE A 75 -10.43 9.62 4.13
N GLY A 76 -9.77 9.19 3.04
CA GLY A 76 -8.57 9.85 2.53
C GLY A 76 -8.82 11.29 2.09
N MET A 77 -9.94 11.55 1.40
CA MET A 77 -10.34 12.90 1.03
C MET A 77 -10.62 13.77 2.26
N GLY A 78 -11.24 13.20 3.29
CA GLY A 78 -11.48 13.86 4.58
C GLY A 78 -10.18 14.18 5.31
N THR A 79 -9.25 13.23 5.35
CA THR A 79 -7.92 13.40 5.96
C THR A 79 -7.14 14.53 5.30
N GLU A 80 -7.12 14.59 3.97
CA GLU A 80 -6.47 15.72 3.27
C GLU A 80 -7.12 17.04 3.66
N ARG A 81 -8.44 17.11 3.61
CA ARG A 81 -9.16 18.36 3.82
C ARG A 81 -9.09 18.88 5.25
N LEU A 82 -9.18 18.00 6.24
CA LEU A 82 -9.29 18.39 7.66
C LEU A 82 -7.92 18.46 8.35
N VAL A 83 -7.00 17.56 7.96
CA VAL A 83 -5.72 17.41 8.68
C VAL A 83 -4.58 18.04 7.91
N LEU A 84 -4.47 17.79 6.60
CA LEU A 84 -3.28 18.17 5.85
C LEU A 84 -3.40 19.54 5.18
N ARG A 85 -4.58 19.87 4.70
CA ARG A 85 -4.80 21.17 4.05
C ARG A 85 -4.42 22.38 4.92
N PRO A 86 -4.70 22.41 6.25
CA PRO A 86 -4.24 23.48 7.12
C PRO A 86 -2.71 23.57 7.26
N LEU A 87 -1.99 22.46 6.96
CA LEU A 87 -0.54 22.38 7.05
C LEU A 87 0.18 22.71 5.73
N LEU A 88 -0.57 23.02 4.67
CA LEU A 88 0.04 23.41 3.40
C LEU A 88 0.85 24.71 3.59
N GLY A 89 2.13 24.65 3.13
CA GLY A 89 3.08 25.76 3.32
C GLY A 89 3.91 25.68 4.61
N GLN A 90 3.61 24.72 5.50
CA GLN A 90 4.45 24.46 6.67
C GLN A 90 5.67 23.60 6.29
N PRO A 91 6.74 23.62 7.10
CA PRO A 91 7.91 22.78 6.87
C PRO A 91 7.53 21.29 6.76
N ALA A 92 8.22 20.53 5.91
CA ALA A 92 7.98 19.10 5.70
C ALA A 92 7.98 18.29 7.01
N PHE A 93 8.82 18.67 7.99
CA PHE A 93 8.86 18.06 9.31
C PHE A 93 7.50 18.11 10.02
N THR A 94 6.77 19.23 9.94
CA THR A 94 5.45 19.39 10.57
C THR A 94 4.43 18.41 9.99
N VAL A 95 4.45 18.23 8.66
CA VAL A 95 3.55 17.29 7.96
C VAL A 95 3.88 15.84 8.35
N ILE A 96 5.18 15.50 8.42
CA ILE A 96 5.64 14.16 8.83
C ILE A 96 5.16 13.86 10.26
N MET A 97 5.42 14.75 11.21
CA MET A 97 5.01 14.56 12.60
C MET A 97 3.49 14.43 12.74
N MET A 98 2.74 15.22 11.95
CA MET A 98 1.28 15.12 11.94
C MET A 98 0.79 13.77 11.41
N THR A 99 1.39 13.23 10.35
CA THR A 99 1.00 11.91 9.83
C THR A 99 1.34 10.78 10.81
N ILE A 100 2.47 10.86 11.52
CA ILE A 100 2.80 9.92 12.60
C ILE A 100 1.75 10.00 13.71
N GLY A 101 1.42 11.23 14.18
CA GLY A 101 0.37 11.45 15.19
C GLY A 101 -0.99 10.91 14.75
N LEU A 102 -1.35 11.11 13.47
CA LEU A 102 -2.58 10.56 12.89
C LEU A 102 -2.60 9.03 12.93
N GLY A 103 -1.49 8.37 12.65
CA GLY A 103 -1.36 6.92 12.73
C GLY A 103 -1.60 6.40 14.16
N TYR A 104 -0.97 7.00 15.16
CA TYR A 104 -1.19 6.63 16.57
C TYR A 104 -2.63 6.91 17.02
N LEU A 105 -3.22 8.04 16.62
CA LEU A 105 -4.61 8.35 16.88
C LEU A 105 -5.54 7.31 16.26
N ALA A 106 -5.29 6.91 15.02
CA ALA A 106 -6.06 5.87 14.33
C ALA A 106 -6.02 4.54 15.10
N ARG A 107 -4.85 4.09 15.57
CA ARG A 107 -4.73 2.88 16.42
C ARG A 107 -5.49 3.02 17.73
N GLY A 108 -5.35 4.15 18.40
CA GLY A 108 -6.09 4.41 19.65
C GLY A 108 -7.61 4.35 19.43
N VAL A 109 -8.12 4.96 18.36
CA VAL A 109 -9.55 4.91 18.02
C VAL A 109 -9.99 3.48 17.71
N VAL A 110 -9.23 2.74 16.90
CA VAL A 110 -9.52 1.34 16.55
C VAL A 110 -9.65 0.47 17.79
N THR A 111 -8.74 0.61 18.77
CA THR A 111 -8.80 -0.18 20.02
C THR A 111 -9.97 0.18 20.95
N MET A 112 -10.57 1.37 20.78
CA MET A 112 -11.72 1.82 21.58
C MET A 112 -13.07 1.36 20.99
N ILE A 113 -13.12 1.02 19.69
CA ILE A 113 -14.37 0.63 19.04
C ILE A 113 -14.72 -0.81 19.44
N PRO A 114 -15.93 -1.06 19.99
CA PRO A 114 -16.43 -2.42 20.21
C PRO A 114 -16.38 -3.23 18.90
N TYR A 115 -16.08 -4.53 18.97
CA TYR A 115 -15.85 -5.46 17.85
C TYR A 115 -14.54 -5.28 17.09
N TRP A 116 -13.87 -4.12 17.16
CA TRP A 116 -12.54 -3.95 16.59
C TRP A 116 -11.46 -4.34 17.60
N GLY A 117 -11.44 -3.67 18.72
CA GLY A 117 -10.64 -4.00 19.90
C GLY A 117 -9.17 -4.29 19.62
N THR A 118 -8.58 -5.11 20.50
CA THR A 118 -7.19 -5.58 20.40
C THR A 118 -7.08 -7.02 19.89
N GLU A 119 -8.21 -7.68 19.63
CA GLU A 119 -8.26 -9.06 19.15
C GLU A 119 -7.86 -9.18 17.68
N THR A 120 -7.52 -10.40 17.28
CA THR A 120 -7.25 -10.73 15.90
C THR A 120 -8.49 -11.33 15.23
N HIS A 121 -8.88 -10.77 14.10
CA HIS A 121 -10.07 -11.21 13.38
C HIS A 121 -9.71 -11.83 12.05
N THR A 122 -10.37 -12.94 11.72
CA THR A 122 -10.26 -13.57 10.40
C THR A 122 -11.29 -12.96 9.46
N LEU A 123 -10.88 -12.65 8.24
CA LEU A 123 -11.79 -12.18 7.21
C LEU A 123 -12.37 -13.39 6.44
N PRO A 124 -13.70 -13.56 6.35
CA PRO A 124 -14.33 -14.65 5.60
C PRO A 124 -14.31 -14.34 4.10
N VAL A 125 -13.21 -14.70 3.43
CA VAL A 125 -13.09 -14.54 1.97
C VAL A 125 -13.50 -15.81 1.24
N PRO A 126 -14.02 -15.74 0.00
CA PRO A 126 -14.51 -16.90 -0.76
C PRO A 126 -13.44 -17.95 -1.11
N TRP A 127 -12.17 -17.56 -1.09
CA TRP A 127 -11.03 -18.42 -1.48
C TRP A 127 -10.14 -18.80 -0.30
N LYS A 128 -10.64 -18.65 0.94
CA LYS A 128 -9.88 -18.96 2.14
C LYS A 128 -9.64 -20.48 2.24
N ASP A 129 -8.43 -20.84 2.64
CA ASP A 129 -7.98 -22.22 2.90
C ASP A 129 -8.01 -23.15 1.65
N GLU A 130 -8.25 -22.62 0.45
CA GLU A 130 -8.18 -23.40 -0.79
C GLU A 130 -6.74 -23.42 -1.33
N VAL A 131 -6.29 -24.60 -1.78
CA VAL A 131 -4.95 -24.80 -2.33
C VAL A 131 -5.01 -25.47 -3.70
N PHE A 132 -4.22 -24.98 -4.63
CA PHE A 132 -4.00 -25.61 -5.93
C PHE A 132 -2.76 -26.52 -5.89
N TRP A 133 -2.94 -27.75 -6.33
CA TRP A 133 -1.86 -28.70 -6.54
C TRP A 133 -1.44 -28.70 -8.01
N LEU A 134 -0.23 -28.25 -8.29
CA LEU A 134 0.39 -28.39 -9.61
C LEU A 134 1.33 -29.60 -9.60
N GLY A 135 0.85 -30.74 -10.10
CA GLY A 135 1.57 -32.00 -10.14
C GLY A 135 0.87 -33.14 -9.39
N GLU A 136 1.57 -34.27 -9.21
CA GLU A 136 1.03 -35.40 -8.44
C GLU A 136 0.81 -35.03 -6.97
N THR A 137 -0.32 -35.46 -6.42
CA THR A 137 -0.72 -35.22 -5.03
C THR A 137 0.37 -35.70 -4.07
N GLY A 138 0.99 -34.78 -3.33
CA GLY A 138 2.07 -35.09 -2.38
C GLY A 138 3.51 -34.87 -2.88
N LYS A 139 3.71 -34.61 -4.18
CA LYS A 139 5.05 -34.34 -4.78
C LYS A 139 5.06 -33.05 -5.65
N GLY A 140 3.92 -32.35 -5.77
CA GLY A 140 3.77 -31.18 -6.62
C GLY A 140 3.97 -29.85 -5.89
N LEU A 141 3.91 -28.76 -6.66
CA LEU A 141 3.90 -27.41 -6.15
C LEU A 141 2.53 -27.10 -5.52
N VAL A 142 2.52 -26.68 -4.26
CA VAL A 142 1.30 -26.24 -3.57
C VAL A 142 1.24 -24.73 -3.59
N VAL A 143 0.20 -24.17 -4.21
CA VAL A 143 -0.03 -22.73 -4.26
C VAL A 143 -1.36 -22.42 -3.59
N SER A 144 -1.34 -21.59 -2.55
CA SER A 144 -2.57 -21.12 -1.91
C SER A 144 -3.34 -20.23 -2.89
N LEU A 145 -4.65 -20.41 -2.95
CA LEU A 145 -5.54 -19.59 -3.77
C LEU A 145 -5.52 -18.13 -3.32
N GLU A 146 -5.22 -17.86 -2.05
CA GLU A 146 -5.02 -16.52 -1.51
C GLU A 146 -3.88 -15.78 -2.21
N HIS A 147 -2.73 -16.45 -2.42
CA HIS A 147 -1.59 -15.87 -3.14
C HIS A 147 -1.94 -15.54 -4.60
N VAL A 148 -2.66 -16.44 -5.27
CA VAL A 148 -3.12 -16.23 -6.64
C VAL A 148 -4.10 -15.05 -6.72
N ALA A 149 -5.05 -14.99 -5.80
CA ALA A 149 -6.02 -13.90 -5.72
C ALA A 149 -5.33 -12.54 -5.51
N ILE A 150 -4.33 -12.48 -4.63
CA ILE A 150 -3.54 -11.25 -4.39
C ILE A 150 -2.82 -10.81 -5.66
N ILE A 151 -2.14 -11.72 -6.35
CA ILE A 151 -1.38 -11.39 -7.56
C ILE A 151 -2.34 -10.89 -8.66
N ILE A 152 -3.43 -11.62 -8.92
CA ILE A 152 -4.41 -11.24 -9.94
C ILE A 152 -5.06 -9.89 -9.61
N ALA A 153 -5.52 -9.70 -8.37
CA ALA A 153 -6.14 -8.45 -7.94
C ALA A 153 -5.16 -7.27 -8.03
N THR A 154 -3.90 -7.48 -7.65
CA THR A 154 -2.85 -6.45 -7.78
C THR A 154 -2.59 -6.08 -9.22
N VAL A 155 -2.43 -7.06 -10.10
CA VAL A 155 -2.21 -6.83 -11.55
C VAL A 155 -3.41 -6.08 -12.15
N ALA A 156 -4.64 -6.49 -11.83
CA ALA A 156 -5.85 -5.83 -12.29
C ALA A 156 -5.94 -4.38 -11.80
N LEU A 157 -5.66 -4.14 -10.50
CA LEU A 157 -5.69 -2.80 -9.93
C LEU A 157 -4.60 -1.90 -10.50
N VAL A 158 -3.39 -2.41 -10.68
CA VAL A 158 -2.28 -1.71 -11.32
C VAL A 158 -2.63 -1.36 -12.76
N ALA A 159 -3.16 -2.29 -13.53
CA ALA A 159 -3.60 -2.04 -14.92
C ALA A 159 -4.69 -0.95 -14.96
N LEU A 160 -5.67 -1.01 -14.04
CA LEU A 160 -6.71 0.00 -13.90
C LEU A 160 -6.13 1.38 -13.58
N LEU A 161 -5.16 1.46 -12.67
CA LEU A 161 -4.49 2.71 -12.31
C LEU A 161 -3.71 3.29 -13.49
N PHE A 162 -2.95 2.47 -14.22
CA PHE A 162 -2.25 2.94 -15.42
C PHE A 162 -3.22 3.43 -16.49
N ALA A 163 -4.32 2.71 -16.71
CA ALA A 163 -5.38 3.12 -17.63
C ALA A 163 -6.02 4.45 -17.16
N PHE A 164 -6.31 4.58 -15.87
CA PHE A 164 -6.84 5.81 -15.28
C PHE A 164 -5.91 7.00 -15.52
N PHE A 165 -4.62 6.88 -15.23
CA PHE A 165 -3.65 7.95 -15.41
C PHE A 165 -3.44 8.29 -16.90
N ARG A 166 -3.55 7.32 -17.81
CA ARG A 166 -3.29 7.53 -19.23
C ARG A 166 -4.50 8.10 -19.97
N TYR A 167 -5.72 7.67 -19.62
CA TYR A 167 -6.91 7.93 -20.44
C TYR A 167 -7.91 8.89 -19.81
N THR A 168 -7.81 9.21 -18.51
CA THR A 168 -8.76 10.10 -17.87
C THR A 168 -8.22 11.52 -17.72
N LYS A 169 -9.11 12.52 -17.87
CA LYS A 169 -8.77 13.94 -17.65
C LYS A 169 -8.27 14.18 -16.22
N LEU A 170 -8.83 13.47 -15.22
CA LEU A 170 -8.38 13.55 -13.83
C LEU A 170 -6.98 12.96 -13.66
N GLY A 171 -6.70 11.82 -14.24
CA GLY A 171 -5.37 11.20 -14.19
C GLY A 171 -4.31 12.10 -14.83
N ILE A 172 -4.61 12.70 -15.98
CA ILE A 172 -3.70 13.67 -16.62
C ILE A 172 -3.50 14.91 -15.75
N ALA A 173 -4.57 15.45 -15.13
CA ALA A 173 -4.46 16.56 -14.20
C ALA A 173 -3.62 16.22 -12.95
N MET A 174 -3.76 14.99 -12.41
CA MET A 174 -2.92 14.49 -11.31
C MET A 174 -1.45 14.41 -11.73
N GLN A 175 -1.13 13.91 -12.92
CA GLN A 175 0.25 13.87 -13.43
C GLN A 175 0.82 15.28 -13.63
N ALA A 176 0.07 16.19 -14.21
CA ALA A 176 0.50 17.58 -14.39
C ALA A 176 0.79 18.26 -13.04
N THR A 177 -0.09 18.07 -12.06
CA THR A 177 0.09 18.61 -10.70
C THR A 177 1.31 18.00 -10.01
N SER A 178 1.59 16.73 -10.23
CA SER A 178 2.75 16.05 -9.65
C SER A 178 4.09 16.47 -10.25
N GLN A 179 4.10 17.00 -11.47
CA GLN A 179 5.31 17.52 -12.12
C GLN A 179 5.61 18.96 -11.68
N ASN A 180 4.60 19.81 -11.63
CA ASN A 180 4.74 21.19 -11.20
C ASN A 180 3.38 21.76 -10.76
N GLN A 181 3.16 21.86 -9.45
CA GLN A 181 1.90 22.37 -8.88
C GLN A 181 1.60 23.82 -9.31
N LEU A 182 2.65 24.66 -9.37
CA LEU A 182 2.51 26.07 -9.71
C LEU A 182 2.10 26.26 -11.19
N ALA A 183 2.77 25.53 -12.08
CA ALA A 183 2.44 25.55 -13.51
C ALA A 183 1.02 24.99 -13.75
N ALA A 184 0.66 23.89 -13.09
CA ALA A 184 -0.68 23.30 -13.17
C ALA A 184 -1.75 24.31 -12.71
N PHE A 185 -1.50 25.06 -11.62
CA PHE A 185 -2.40 26.10 -11.14
C PHE A 185 -2.59 27.22 -12.16
N TYR A 186 -1.53 27.72 -12.78
CA TYR A 186 -1.61 28.75 -13.82
C TYR A 186 -2.35 28.26 -15.09
N MET A 187 -2.32 26.95 -15.36
CA MET A 187 -3.09 26.34 -16.45
C MET A 187 -4.56 26.06 -16.07
N GLY A 188 -5.01 26.52 -14.89
CA GLY A 188 -6.39 26.40 -14.44
C GLY A 188 -6.76 25.06 -13.79
N ILE A 189 -5.77 24.20 -13.50
CA ILE A 189 -6.01 22.94 -12.79
C ILE A 189 -6.27 23.24 -11.31
N PRO A 190 -7.39 22.77 -10.72
CA PRO A 190 -7.70 23.01 -9.32
C PRO A 190 -6.87 22.11 -8.39
N VAL A 191 -5.59 22.48 -8.17
CA VAL A 191 -4.58 21.69 -7.44
C VAL A 191 -5.10 21.16 -6.09
N ARG A 192 -5.85 21.97 -5.33
CA ARG A 192 -6.42 21.55 -4.04
C ARG A 192 -7.40 20.38 -4.19
N ARG A 193 -8.23 20.35 -5.25
CA ARG A 193 -9.14 19.22 -5.52
C ARG A 193 -8.38 17.99 -5.99
N VAL A 194 -7.35 18.21 -6.79
CA VAL A 194 -6.47 17.12 -7.27
C VAL A 194 -5.76 16.46 -6.11
N ASN A 195 -5.16 17.19 -5.18
CA ASN A 195 -4.51 16.65 -4.00
C ASN A 195 -5.50 15.83 -3.13
N MET A 196 -6.71 16.37 -2.90
CA MET A 196 -7.76 15.67 -2.17
C MET A 196 -8.11 14.33 -2.84
N LEU A 197 -8.24 14.29 -4.17
CA LEU A 197 -8.52 13.06 -4.92
C LEU A 197 -7.36 12.06 -4.87
N ILE A 198 -6.11 12.53 -4.89
CA ILE A 198 -4.92 11.68 -4.75
C ILE A 198 -4.91 10.99 -3.38
N TRP A 199 -5.22 11.71 -2.31
CA TRP A 199 -5.34 11.15 -0.97
C TRP A 199 -6.48 10.13 -0.88
N GLY A 200 -7.63 10.43 -1.52
CA GLY A 200 -8.73 9.48 -1.63
C GLY A 200 -8.32 8.20 -2.37
N LEU A 201 -7.67 8.34 -3.52
CA LEU A 201 -7.20 7.21 -4.33
C LEU A 201 -6.15 6.37 -3.58
N SER A 202 -5.18 7.01 -2.94
CA SER A 202 -4.16 6.34 -2.13
C SER A 202 -4.79 5.53 -0.99
N SER A 203 -5.76 6.11 -0.27
CA SER A 203 -6.47 5.43 0.81
C SER A 203 -7.33 4.28 0.30
N ALA A 204 -7.96 4.43 -0.87
CA ALA A 204 -8.70 3.34 -1.53
C ALA A 204 -7.80 2.14 -1.84
N ILE A 205 -6.60 2.41 -2.41
CA ILE A 205 -5.61 1.37 -2.71
C ILE A 205 -5.17 0.66 -1.42
N CYS A 206 -4.95 1.41 -0.33
CA CYS A 206 -4.64 0.82 0.98
C CYS A 206 -5.79 -0.03 1.52
N GLY A 207 -7.04 0.39 1.33
CA GLY A 207 -8.22 -0.42 1.68
C GLY A 207 -8.26 -1.75 0.92
N VAL A 208 -7.98 -1.73 -0.38
CA VAL A 208 -7.85 -2.95 -1.19
C VAL A 208 -6.70 -3.83 -0.70
N ALA A 209 -5.52 -3.24 -0.45
CA ALA A 209 -4.37 -3.97 0.08
C ALA A 209 -4.68 -4.64 1.42
N ALA A 210 -5.45 -3.98 2.29
CA ALA A 210 -5.88 -4.53 3.57
C ALA A 210 -6.78 -5.76 3.41
N LEU A 211 -7.78 -5.69 2.51
CA LEU A 211 -8.69 -6.80 2.25
C LEU A 211 -7.97 -8.03 1.65
N LEU A 212 -6.98 -7.78 0.80
CA LEU A 212 -6.17 -8.84 0.19
C LEU A 212 -5.17 -9.46 1.19
N LEU A 213 -4.66 -8.65 2.13
CA LEU A 213 -3.71 -9.12 3.14
C LEU A 213 -4.39 -9.83 4.30
N ALA A 214 -5.59 -9.41 4.69
CA ALA A 214 -6.32 -9.88 5.86
C ALA A 214 -6.47 -11.41 5.98
N PRO A 215 -6.68 -12.20 4.92
CA PRO A 215 -6.74 -13.66 5.00
C PRO A 215 -5.43 -14.29 5.48
N ILE A 216 -4.28 -13.68 5.15
CA ILE A 216 -2.95 -14.22 5.48
C ILE A 216 -2.49 -13.77 6.87
N THR A 217 -2.69 -12.49 7.23
CA THR A 217 -2.12 -11.89 8.45
C THR A 217 -3.15 -11.56 9.51
N PHE A 218 -4.42 -11.83 9.25
CA PHE A 218 -5.57 -11.41 10.05
C PHE A 218 -5.73 -9.88 10.14
N VAL A 219 -6.88 -9.42 10.61
CA VAL A 219 -7.15 -7.99 10.90
C VAL A 219 -6.93 -7.76 12.39
N HIS A 220 -6.01 -6.86 12.73
CA HIS A 220 -5.70 -6.51 14.12
C HIS A 220 -5.10 -5.09 14.20
N ALA A 221 -5.11 -4.50 15.39
CA ALA A 221 -4.67 -3.10 15.61
C ALA A 221 -3.21 -2.81 15.20
N ASN A 222 -2.35 -3.82 15.16
CA ASN A 222 -0.96 -3.68 14.75
C ASN A 222 -0.71 -3.92 13.25
N MET A 223 -1.75 -4.21 12.46
CA MET A 223 -1.63 -4.43 11.02
C MET A 223 -0.99 -3.23 10.30
N GLY A 224 -1.12 -2.02 10.85
CA GLY A 224 -0.49 -0.81 10.34
C GLY A 224 1.04 -0.88 10.21
N PHE A 225 1.73 -1.72 11.00
CA PHE A 225 3.18 -1.90 10.90
C PHE A 225 3.63 -2.51 9.56
N VAL A 226 2.74 -3.18 8.83
CA VAL A 226 3.02 -3.65 7.47
C VAL A 226 3.33 -2.47 6.54
N GLY A 227 2.74 -1.30 6.77
CA GLY A 227 3.07 -0.08 6.05
C GLY A 227 4.54 0.35 6.20
N LEU A 228 5.14 0.13 7.38
CA LEU A 228 6.56 0.41 7.60
C LEU A 228 7.47 -0.53 6.79
N LYS A 229 7.03 -1.77 6.53
CA LYS A 229 7.74 -2.71 5.65
C LYS A 229 7.54 -2.38 4.17
N ALA A 230 6.42 -1.77 3.80
CA ALA A 230 6.16 -1.31 2.45
C ALA A 230 6.90 0.01 2.10
N PHE A 231 7.30 0.80 3.08
CA PHE A 231 8.09 2.01 2.87
C PHE A 231 9.44 1.72 2.19
N PRO A 232 10.25 0.72 2.62
CA PRO A 232 11.39 0.20 1.87
C PRO A 232 11.11 -0.05 0.39
N ALA A 233 9.96 -0.61 0.06
CA ALA A 233 9.58 -0.88 -1.33
C ALA A 233 9.46 0.41 -2.16
N ALA A 234 8.85 1.47 -1.59
CA ALA A 234 8.76 2.78 -2.24
C ALA A 234 10.14 3.44 -2.43
N VAL A 235 11.05 3.29 -1.45
CA VAL A 235 12.42 3.81 -1.52
C VAL A 235 13.22 3.09 -2.59
N VAL A 236 13.22 1.75 -2.56
CA VAL A 236 13.95 0.90 -3.55
C VAL A 236 13.43 1.15 -4.95
N GLY A 237 12.13 1.26 -5.12
CA GLY A 237 11.50 1.58 -6.40
C GLY A 237 11.82 2.99 -6.89
N GLY A 238 11.93 3.93 -5.97
CA GLY A 238 12.07 5.37 -6.20
C GLY A 238 10.75 6.12 -6.03
N PHE A 239 10.69 7.07 -5.11
CA PHE A 239 9.48 7.83 -4.74
C PHE A 239 8.85 8.63 -5.89
N GLY A 240 9.58 8.86 -6.98
CA GLY A 240 9.08 9.54 -8.17
C GLY A 240 8.39 8.62 -9.18
N SER A 241 8.38 7.29 -8.98
CA SER A 241 8.01 6.33 -10.03
C SER A 241 6.96 5.33 -9.57
N LEU A 242 5.76 5.37 -10.17
CA LEU A 242 4.72 4.36 -9.94
C LEU A 242 5.16 2.94 -10.37
N PRO A 243 5.76 2.73 -11.57
CA PRO A 243 6.34 1.44 -11.91
C PRO A 243 7.43 0.99 -10.94
N GLY A 244 8.21 1.95 -10.44
CA GLY A 244 9.24 1.70 -9.43
C GLY A 244 8.68 1.11 -8.15
N ALA A 245 7.59 1.67 -7.63
CA ALA A 245 6.93 1.15 -6.42
C ALA A 245 6.50 -0.33 -6.56
N ILE A 246 6.04 -0.71 -7.75
CA ILE A 246 5.63 -2.10 -8.04
C ILE A 246 6.84 -3.03 -8.00
N VAL A 247 7.90 -2.67 -8.74
CA VAL A 247 9.13 -3.47 -8.79
C VAL A 247 9.79 -3.53 -7.42
N GLY A 248 9.85 -2.41 -6.70
CA GLY A 248 10.37 -2.35 -5.33
C GLY A 248 9.59 -3.24 -4.37
N GLY A 249 8.25 -3.24 -4.48
CA GLY A 249 7.39 -4.11 -3.68
C GLY A 249 7.69 -5.60 -3.92
N LEU A 250 7.78 -6.01 -5.18
CA LEU A 250 8.10 -7.39 -5.54
C LEU A 250 9.50 -7.81 -5.05
N ILE A 251 10.50 -6.94 -5.20
CA ILE A 251 11.87 -7.21 -4.70
C ILE A 251 11.85 -7.42 -3.19
N ILE A 252 11.25 -6.50 -2.43
CA ILE A 252 11.20 -6.58 -0.97
C ILE A 252 10.44 -7.82 -0.51
N GLY A 253 9.27 -8.13 -1.12
CA GLY A 253 8.50 -9.31 -0.74
C GLY A 253 9.24 -10.64 -1.00
N VAL A 254 9.92 -10.75 -2.14
CA VAL A 254 10.73 -11.96 -2.45
C VAL A 254 11.94 -12.06 -1.51
N VAL A 255 12.64 -10.95 -1.26
CA VAL A 255 13.79 -10.94 -0.33
C VAL A 255 13.34 -11.29 1.09
N GLU A 256 12.21 -10.78 1.55
CA GLU A 256 11.65 -11.11 2.87
C GLU A 256 11.29 -12.60 2.97
N ALA A 257 10.69 -13.19 1.94
CA ALA A 257 10.36 -14.62 1.92
C ALA A 257 11.61 -15.50 1.92
N LEU A 258 12.61 -15.15 1.13
CA LEU A 258 13.88 -15.89 1.07
C LEU A 258 14.66 -15.77 2.39
N SER A 259 14.77 -14.55 2.94
CA SER A 259 15.48 -14.33 4.20
C SER A 259 14.81 -15.06 5.38
N GLY A 260 13.48 -15.09 5.42
CA GLY A 260 12.74 -15.81 6.45
C GLY A 260 12.93 -17.34 6.41
N PHE A 261 13.33 -17.89 5.26
CA PHE A 261 13.57 -19.32 5.11
C PHE A 261 15.05 -19.72 5.32
N TYR A 262 15.98 -18.92 4.79
CA TYR A 262 17.41 -19.26 4.78
C TYR A 262 18.21 -18.67 5.94
N LEU A 263 17.71 -17.61 6.57
CA LEU A 263 18.41 -16.90 7.64
C LEU A 263 17.75 -17.18 9.00
N PRO A 264 18.48 -16.97 10.13
CA PRO A 264 17.92 -17.15 11.47
C PRO A 264 16.70 -16.26 11.73
N GLU A 265 15.89 -16.65 12.73
CA GLU A 265 14.73 -15.87 13.16
C GLU A 265 15.07 -14.41 13.43
N GLY A 266 14.19 -13.50 13.00
CA GLY A 266 14.39 -12.05 13.11
C GLY A 266 15.00 -11.39 11.86
N PHE A 267 15.78 -12.11 11.04
CA PHE A 267 16.33 -11.52 9.81
C PHE A 267 15.25 -11.21 8.77
N LYS A 268 14.12 -11.90 8.80
CA LYS A 268 12.98 -11.60 7.94
C LYS A 268 12.55 -10.13 8.02
N ASP A 269 12.48 -9.58 9.23
CA ASP A 269 12.03 -8.21 9.45
C ASP A 269 13.10 -7.16 9.09
N ILE A 270 14.37 -7.52 9.19
CA ILE A 270 15.50 -6.65 8.91
C ILE A 270 15.85 -6.61 7.43
N ALA A 271 15.60 -7.70 6.69
CA ALA A 271 16.04 -7.87 5.30
C ALA A 271 15.58 -6.73 4.38
N ALA A 272 14.35 -6.26 4.53
CA ALA A 272 13.82 -5.13 3.77
C ALA A 272 14.65 -3.86 3.95
N TYR A 273 15.07 -3.57 5.17
CA TYR A 273 15.87 -2.37 5.50
C TYR A 273 17.32 -2.50 5.02
N VAL A 274 17.90 -3.70 5.06
CA VAL A 274 19.23 -3.98 4.50
C VAL A 274 19.23 -3.70 3.00
N VAL A 275 18.21 -4.15 2.28
CA VAL A 275 18.07 -3.87 0.84
C VAL A 275 17.97 -2.36 0.58
N VAL A 276 17.23 -1.61 1.40
CA VAL A 276 17.17 -0.15 1.28
C VAL A 276 18.55 0.49 1.49
N LEU A 277 19.28 0.08 2.52
CA LEU A 277 20.62 0.64 2.79
C LEU A 277 21.55 0.40 1.61
N ILE A 278 21.59 -0.82 1.09
CA ILE A 278 22.40 -1.15 -0.09
C ILE A 278 21.95 -0.30 -1.29
N MET A 279 20.62 -0.19 -1.52
CA MET A 279 20.10 0.60 -2.63
C MET A 279 20.50 2.08 -2.52
N LEU A 280 20.35 2.68 -1.33
CA LEU A 280 20.72 4.09 -1.13
C LEU A 280 22.22 4.35 -1.30
N MET A 281 23.07 3.36 -0.99
CA MET A 281 24.54 3.46 -1.22
C MET A 281 24.88 3.37 -2.71
N VAL A 282 24.18 2.53 -3.49
CA VAL A 282 24.47 2.28 -4.90
C VAL A 282 23.73 3.26 -5.81
N LYS A 283 22.43 3.50 -5.52
CA LYS A 283 21.54 4.34 -6.33
C LYS A 283 20.56 5.12 -5.45
N PRO A 284 20.97 6.28 -4.91
CA PRO A 284 20.20 7.04 -3.92
C PRO A 284 18.80 7.47 -4.40
N ASN A 285 18.56 7.55 -5.71
CA ASN A 285 17.26 7.89 -6.28
C ASN A 285 16.33 6.68 -6.44
N GLY A 286 16.75 5.48 -6.04
CA GLY A 286 16.02 4.23 -6.31
C GLY A 286 16.18 3.73 -7.75
N LEU A 287 15.58 2.56 -8.05
CA LEU A 287 15.73 1.90 -9.37
C LEU A 287 15.20 2.76 -10.52
N PHE A 288 14.08 3.40 -10.34
CA PHE A 288 13.37 4.19 -11.35
C PHE A 288 13.22 5.68 -10.97
N GLY A 289 14.00 6.14 -9.99
CA GLY A 289 13.98 7.55 -9.59
C GLY A 289 14.56 8.46 -10.68
N GLU A 290 13.91 9.59 -10.91
CA GLU A 290 14.40 10.60 -11.83
C GLU A 290 15.65 11.28 -11.25
N ASN A 291 16.67 11.44 -12.07
CA ASN A 291 17.82 12.27 -11.70
C ASN A 291 17.36 13.75 -11.69
N LEU A 292 16.96 14.23 -10.54
CA LEU A 292 16.78 15.65 -10.32
C LEU A 292 18.17 16.31 -10.50
N ARG A 293 18.55 16.64 -11.74
CA ARG A 293 19.65 17.57 -11.97
C ARG A 293 19.24 18.87 -11.25
N LYS A 294 19.86 19.14 -10.11
CA LYS A 294 19.82 20.47 -9.53
C LYS A 294 20.23 21.44 -10.65
N LYS A 295 19.27 22.22 -11.16
CA LYS A 295 19.62 23.42 -11.90
C LYS A 295 20.29 24.32 -10.89
N VAL A 296 21.63 24.38 -10.97
CA VAL A 296 22.44 25.37 -10.30
C VAL A 296 22.13 26.72 -10.92
#